data_a9e156af0c2c819dd719ec37669b5441
#
_entry.id   a9e156af0c2c819dd719ec37669b5441
#
_cell.length_a   1.000
_cell.length_b   1.000
_cell.length_c   1.000
_cell.angle_alpha   90.00
_cell.angle_beta   90.00
_cell.angle_gamma   90.00
#
_symmetry.space_group_name_H-M   'P 1'
#
loop_
_entity.id
_entity.type
_entity.pdbx_description
1 polymer ?
#
loop_
_entity_poly.entity_id
_entity_poly.type
_entity_poly.pdbx_seq_one_letter_code
_entity_poly.pdbx_strand_id
1 'polypeptide(L)'
;ESMGKSGKVKPTTKDLARAAGVSLATVDRVLNDRPGVTYKTKTAVEEAIRQLRYERNHAAAALSRNRYLKFIFALPSAQGDFVMQLRKSVYEIDSNGFGSMMKYEILNIDETKPHEVATALSQLSKNDCDGLAIMAIEHPEIRDAITRLTERGVPVISLVSFQSAATVSAFLEYRM
;
A
#
# COMPACT_ATOMS: atom_id res chain seq x y z
N GLU A 1 -22.35 38.60 -2.72
CA GLU A 1 -20.90 38.33 -2.50
C GLU A 1 -20.66 36.83 -2.46
N SER A 2 -20.18 36.34 -3.60
CA SER A 2 -19.89 34.91 -3.78
C SER A 2 -18.43 34.66 -3.44
N MET A 3 -18.14 34.10 -2.26
CA MET A 3 -16.80 33.65 -1.90
C MET A 3 -16.50 32.33 -2.60
N GLY A 4 -15.77 32.42 -3.71
CA GLY A 4 -15.24 31.24 -4.41
C GLY A 4 -14.26 30.48 -3.53
N LYS A 5 -14.56 29.19 -3.23
CA LYS A 5 -13.61 28.23 -2.67
C LYS A 5 -12.50 27.98 -3.68
N SER A 6 -11.36 28.64 -3.49
CA SER A 6 -10.11 28.30 -4.18
C SER A 6 -9.67 26.90 -3.76
N GLY A 7 -9.99 25.90 -4.54
CA GLY A 7 -9.45 24.56 -4.38
C GLY A 7 -7.95 24.62 -4.60
N LYS A 8 -7.13 24.40 -3.56
CA LYS A 8 -5.68 24.22 -3.70
C LYS A 8 -5.43 23.07 -4.67
N VAL A 9 -4.96 23.38 -5.86
CA VAL A 9 -4.55 22.38 -6.86
C VAL A 9 -3.40 21.58 -6.24
N LYS A 10 -3.60 20.27 -6.09
CA LYS A 10 -2.54 19.40 -5.55
C LYS A 10 -1.36 19.36 -6.53
N PRO A 11 -0.11 19.45 -6.00
CA PRO A 11 1.08 19.39 -6.84
C PRO A 11 1.12 18.09 -7.66
N THR A 12 1.61 18.17 -8.88
CA THR A 12 1.74 17.05 -9.80
C THR A 12 3.20 16.65 -9.98
N THR A 13 3.46 15.50 -10.61
CA THR A 13 4.82 15.09 -10.99
C THR A 13 5.49 16.08 -11.95
N LYS A 14 4.70 16.84 -12.74
CA LYS A 14 5.22 17.92 -13.58
C LYS A 14 5.74 19.10 -12.75
N ASP A 15 5.08 19.40 -11.64
CA ASP A 15 5.51 20.46 -10.74
C ASP A 15 6.78 20.06 -10.00
N LEU A 16 6.90 18.75 -9.60
CA LEU A 16 8.15 18.22 -9.07
C LEU A 16 9.31 18.32 -10.06
N ALA A 17 9.09 17.93 -11.31
CA ALA A 17 10.10 18.00 -12.36
C ALA A 17 10.61 19.43 -12.55
N ARG A 18 9.70 20.39 -12.55
CA ARG A 18 10.02 21.82 -12.66
C ARG A 18 10.77 22.32 -11.42
N ALA A 19 10.32 22.00 -10.23
CA ALA A 19 10.94 22.44 -8.96
C ALA A 19 12.33 21.84 -8.77
N ALA A 20 12.53 20.57 -9.14
CA ALA A 20 13.82 19.89 -9.04
C ALA A 20 14.77 20.16 -10.23
N GLY A 21 14.30 20.83 -11.28
CA GLY A 21 15.10 21.09 -12.49
C GLY A 21 15.47 19.83 -13.26
N VAL A 22 14.62 18.81 -13.26
CA VAL A 22 14.88 17.51 -13.90
C VAL A 22 13.74 17.10 -14.83
N SER A 23 13.96 16.07 -15.65
CA SER A 23 12.92 15.52 -16.51
C SER A 23 11.86 14.73 -15.73
N LEU A 24 10.65 14.59 -16.28
CA LEU A 24 9.60 13.72 -15.74
C LEU A 24 10.07 12.27 -15.61
N ALA A 25 10.87 11.78 -16.57
CA ALA A 25 11.44 10.44 -16.51
C ALA A 25 12.39 10.26 -15.32
N THR A 26 13.13 11.33 -14.96
CA THR A 26 14.00 11.34 -13.79
C THR A 26 13.19 11.34 -12.50
N VAL A 27 12.11 12.14 -12.43
CA VAL A 27 11.19 12.10 -11.29
C VAL A 27 10.57 10.71 -11.13
N ASP A 28 10.11 10.07 -12.22
CA ASP A 28 9.56 8.70 -12.16
C ASP A 28 10.59 7.69 -11.63
N ARG A 29 11.85 7.80 -12.05
CA ARG A 29 12.92 6.93 -11.54
C ARG A 29 13.15 7.12 -10.04
N VAL A 30 13.21 8.36 -9.55
CA VAL A 30 13.37 8.64 -8.12
C VAL A 30 12.18 8.14 -7.31
N LEU A 31 10.95 8.44 -7.74
CA LEU A 31 9.74 8.02 -7.07
C LEU A 31 9.54 6.49 -7.02
N ASN A 32 10.19 5.75 -7.92
CA ASN A 32 10.10 4.29 -8.01
C ASN A 32 11.42 3.60 -7.65
N ASP A 33 12.38 4.28 -7.03
CA ASP A 33 13.71 3.76 -6.67
C ASP A 33 14.41 3.00 -7.82
N ARG A 34 14.25 3.48 -9.05
CA ARG A 34 14.89 2.86 -10.22
C ARG A 34 16.33 3.31 -10.34
N PRO A 35 17.24 2.43 -10.79
CA PRO A 35 18.65 2.79 -10.99
C PRO A 35 18.84 3.84 -12.08
N GLY A 36 20.03 4.46 -12.09
CA GLY A 36 20.41 5.44 -13.13
C GLY A 36 20.10 6.90 -12.74
N VAL A 37 19.96 7.18 -11.44
CA VAL A 37 19.85 8.54 -10.91
C VAL A 37 21.01 8.82 -9.99
N THR A 38 21.68 9.97 -10.14
CA THR A 38 22.78 10.38 -9.25
C THR A 38 22.22 10.79 -7.89
N TYR A 39 23.07 10.68 -6.84
CA TYR A 39 22.70 11.12 -5.49
C TYR A 39 22.23 12.58 -5.47
N LYS A 40 22.93 13.48 -6.15
CA LYS A 40 22.58 14.91 -6.27
C LYS A 40 21.16 15.09 -6.85
N THR A 41 20.84 14.33 -7.88
CA THR A 41 19.53 14.38 -8.53
C THR A 41 18.43 13.83 -7.62
N LYS A 42 18.71 12.73 -6.90
CA LYS A 42 17.76 12.15 -5.92
C LYS A 42 17.46 13.17 -4.83
N THR A 43 18.47 13.79 -4.24
CA THR A 43 18.31 14.83 -3.21
C THR A 43 17.50 16.03 -3.70
N ALA A 44 17.73 16.50 -4.94
CA ALA A 44 16.97 17.62 -5.51
C ALA A 44 15.47 17.29 -5.66
N VAL A 45 15.13 16.06 -6.08
CA VAL A 45 13.72 15.62 -6.18
C VAL A 45 13.09 15.46 -4.80
N GLU A 46 13.80 14.89 -3.83
CA GLU A 46 13.33 14.74 -2.44
C GLU A 46 13.06 16.10 -1.78
N GLU A 47 13.91 17.09 -2.05
CA GLU A 47 13.72 18.47 -1.60
C GLU A 47 12.47 19.09 -2.22
N ALA A 48 12.25 18.91 -3.54
CA ALA A 48 11.04 19.37 -4.22
C ALA A 48 9.77 18.71 -3.65
N ILE A 49 9.82 17.42 -3.30
CA ILE A 49 8.73 16.71 -2.63
C ILE A 49 8.36 17.40 -1.31
N ARG A 50 9.36 17.72 -0.49
CA ARG A 50 9.15 18.41 0.81
C ARG A 50 8.59 19.81 0.61
N GLN A 51 9.18 20.61 -0.27
CA GLN A 51 8.79 22.00 -0.53
C GLN A 51 7.36 22.12 -1.03
N LEU A 52 6.98 21.26 -1.98
CA LEU A 52 5.65 21.25 -2.57
C LEU A 52 4.63 20.51 -1.75
N ARG A 53 5.04 19.84 -0.65
CA ARG A 53 4.20 18.89 0.11
C ARG A 53 3.51 17.91 -0.83
N TYR A 54 4.30 17.35 -1.76
CA TYR A 54 3.77 16.45 -2.76
C TYR A 54 3.39 15.13 -2.12
N GLU A 55 2.12 14.78 -2.25
CA GLU A 55 1.61 13.45 -1.92
C GLU A 55 1.46 12.63 -3.19
N ARG A 56 2.11 11.49 -3.22
CA ARG A 56 2.01 10.59 -4.38
C ARG A 56 0.57 10.11 -4.53
N ASN A 57 -0.07 10.48 -5.63
CA ASN A 57 -1.37 9.92 -5.98
C ASN A 57 -1.15 8.54 -6.63
N HIS A 58 -1.22 7.49 -5.81
CA HIS A 58 -1.05 6.11 -6.27
C HIS A 58 -2.11 5.70 -7.30
N ALA A 59 -3.33 6.22 -7.18
CA ALA A 59 -4.40 5.98 -8.14
C ALA A 59 -4.08 6.61 -9.50
N ALA A 60 -3.59 7.85 -9.53
CA ALA A 60 -3.16 8.50 -10.78
C ALA A 60 -1.94 7.80 -11.42
N ALA A 61 -1.02 7.29 -10.59
CA ALA A 61 0.12 6.52 -11.07
C ALA A 61 -0.30 5.15 -11.65
N ALA A 62 -1.29 4.50 -11.07
CA ALA A 62 -1.88 3.26 -11.57
C ALA A 62 -2.64 3.52 -12.89
N LEU A 63 -3.41 4.62 -12.97
CA LEU A 63 -4.12 5.04 -14.18
C LEU A 63 -3.15 5.27 -15.36
N SER A 64 -2.03 5.95 -15.11
CA SER A 64 -1.03 6.20 -16.16
C SER A 64 -0.36 4.92 -16.68
N ARG A 65 -0.38 3.84 -15.87
CA ARG A 65 0.15 2.51 -16.23
C ARG A 65 -0.91 1.57 -16.79
N ASN A 66 -2.16 2.00 -16.88
CA ASN A 66 -3.31 1.17 -17.24
C ASN A 66 -3.38 -0.14 -16.42
N ARG A 67 -3.02 -0.06 -15.12
CA ARG A 67 -2.92 -1.19 -14.19
C ARG A 67 -3.84 -0.95 -12.99
N TYR A 68 -4.64 -1.97 -12.67
CA TYR A 68 -5.38 -2.00 -11.41
C TYR A 68 -4.42 -2.24 -10.23
N LEU A 69 -4.65 -1.55 -9.11
CA LEU A 69 -4.04 -1.91 -7.84
C LEU A 69 -4.83 -3.06 -7.23
N LYS A 70 -4.14 -4.12 -6.84
CA LYS A 70 -4.75 -5.31 -6.25
C LYS A 70 -4.38 -5.41 -4.78
N PHE A 71 -5.40 -5.47 -3.93
CA PHE A 71 -5.23 -5.67 -2.49
C PHE A 71 -5.84 -6.99 -2.06
N ILE A 72 -5.09 -7.74 -1.25
CA ILE A 72 -5.54 -9.00 -0.69
C ILE A 72 -5.88 -8.81 0.79
N PHE A 73 -7.04 -9.32 1.20
CA PHE A 73 -7.46 -9.41 2.58
C PHE A 73 -7.38 -10.87 3.03
N ALA A 74 -6.35 -11.21 3.80
CA ALA A 74 -6.23 -12.54 4.42
C ALA A 74 -7.05 -12.56 5.70
N LEU A 75 -8.21 -13.20 5.65
CA LEU A 75 -9.20 -13.20 6.71
C LEU A 75 -9.48 -14.62 7.20
N PRO A 76 -9.73 -14.82 8.52
CA PRO A 76 -10.12 -16.11 9.07
C PRO A 76 -11.31 -16.72 8.35
N SER A 77 -11.29 -18.03 8.16
CA SER A 77 -12.42 -18.79 7.65
C SER A 77 -13.55 -18.91 8.69
N ALA A 78 -13.22 -18.65 9.97
CA ALA A 78 -14.19 -18.70 11.06
C ALA A 78 -15.31 -17.66 10.90
N GLN A 79 -16.52 -18.04 11.27
CA GLN A 79 -17.73 -17.24 11.13
C GLN A 79 -18.00 -16.43 12.40
N GLY A 80 -17.20 -15.39 12.65
CA GLY A 80 -17.51 -14.40 13.68
C GLY A 80 -18.21 -13.20 13.05
N ASP A 81 -19.15 -12.57 13.76
CA ASP A 81 -19.92 -11.41 13.26
C ASP A 81 -19.03 -10.30 12.71
N PHE A 82 -17.92 -10.01 13.40
CA PHE A 82 -16.95 -9.01 12.97
C PHE A 82 -16.29 -9.38 11.63
N VAL A 83 -15.83 -10.63 11.49
CA VAL A 83 -15.19 -11.10 10.24
C VAL A 83 -16.19 -11.11 9.10
N MET A 84 -17.45 -11.50 9.36
CA MET A 84 -18.51 -11.47 8.37
C MET A 84 -18.82 -10.05 7.90
N GLN A 85 -18.92 -9.08 8.82
CA GLN A 85 -19.10 -7.67 8.47
C GLN A 85 -17.93 -7.12 7.67
N LEU A 86 -16.69 -7.45 8.07
CA LEU A 86 -15.49 -7.04 7.34
C LEU A 86 -15.48 -7.59 5.90
N ARG A 87 -15.79 -8.87 5.73
CA ARG A 87 -15.95 -9.50 4.40
C ARG A 87 -16.99 -8.78 3.55
N LYS A 88 -18.15 -8.51 4.13
CA LYS A 88 -19.23 -7.78 3.46
C LYS A 88 -18.74 -6.39 3.02
N SER A 89 -18.08 -5.67 3.89
CA SER A 89 -17.52 -4.33 3.57
C SER A 89 -16.51 -4.39 2.42
N VAL A 90 -15.64 -5.40 2.39
CA VAL A 90 -14.68 -5.59 1.28
C VAL A 90 -15.42 -5.82 -0.05
N TYR A 91 -16.45 -6.67 -0.06
CA TYR A 91 -17.27 -6.90 -1.25
C TYR A 91 -18.04 -5.65 -1.70
N GLU A 92 -18.57 -4.87 -0.75
CA GLU A 92 -19.30 -3.64 -1.05
C GLU A 92 -18.40 -2.56 -1.65
N ILE A 93 -17.17 -2.43 -1.17
CA ILE A 93 -16.18 -1.50 -1.73
C ILE A 93 -15.84 -1.89 -3.17
N ASP A 94 -15.63 -3.17 -3.44
CA ASP A 94 -15.34 -3.67 -4.79
C ASP A 94 -16.53 -3.45 -5.74
N SER A 95 -17.76 -3.71 -5.25
CA SER A 95 -18.99 -3.58 -6.03
C SER A 95 -19.40 -2.15 -6.33
N ASN A 96 -19.17 -1.23 -5.40
CA ASN A 96 -19.58 0.18 -5.54
C ASN A 96 -18.64 1.03 -6.41
N GLY A 97 -17.64 0.40 -7.05
CA GLY A 97 -16.77 1.07 -7.99
C GLY A 97 -15.98 2.24 -7.38
N PHE A 98 -15.75 2.22 -6.06
CA PHE A 98 -15.00 3.26 -5.33
C PHE A 98 -13.54 3.36 -5.77
N GLY A 99 -13.25 2.71 -6.84
CA GLY A 99 -12.02 2.84 -7.59
C GLY A 99 -12.04 1.87 -8.75
N SER A 100 -12.50 2.32 -9.90
CA SER A 100 -12.31 1.58 -11.16
C SER A 100 -10.86 1.13 -11.40
N MET A 101 -9.95 1.44 -10.46
CA MET A 101 -8.52 1.17 -10.49
C MET A 101 -8.02 0.32 -9.31
N MET A 102 -8.91 -0.14 -8.43
CA MET A 102 -8.56 -1.01 -7.30
C MET A 102 -9.39 -2.28 -7.35
N LYS A 103 -8.74 -3.41 -7.12
CA LYS A 103 -9.38 -4.72 -6.96
C LYS A 103 -9.07 -5.26 -5.58
N TYR A 104 -10.06 -5.89 -4.99
CA TYR A 104 -9.95 -6.47 -3.66
C TYR A 104 -10.24 -7.97 -3.74
N GLU A 105 -9.36 -8.77 -3.17
CA GLU A 105 -9.52 -10.22 -3.07
C GLU A 105 -9.47 -10.67 -1.62
N ILE A 106 -10.26 -11.67 -1.27
CA ILE A 106 -10.23 -12.29 0.05
C ILE A 106 -9.49 -13.62 -0.05
N LEU A 107 -8.39 -13.74 0.70
CA LEU A 107 -7.69 -14.98 0.96
C LEU A 107 -8.23 -15.56 2.27
N ASN A 108 -8.88 -16.71 2.19
CA ASN A 108 -9.35 -17.40 3.38
C ASN A 108 -8.17 -18.10 4.07
N ILE A 109 -8.00 -17.86 5.37
CA ILE A 109 -6.98 -18.50 6.19
C ILE A 109 -7.62 -19.30 7.32
N ASP A 110 -7.00 -20.43 7.62
CA ASP A 110 -7.35 -21.25 8.79
C ASP A 110 -6.37 -20.93 9.92
N GLU A 111 -6.82 -20.19 10.93
CA GLU A 111 -6.00 -19.76 12.07
C GLU A 111 -5.48 -20.94 12.89
N THR A 112 -6.10 -22.11 12.80
CA THR A 112 -5.64 -23.33 13.49
C THR A 112 -4.44 -23.98 12.79
N LYS A 113 -4.08 -23.50 11.59
CA LYS A 113 -3.03 -24.05 10.73
C LYS A 113 -2.00 -23.00 10.32
N PRO A 114 -1.20 -22.49 11.26
CA PRO A 114 -0.26 -21.41 10.99
C PRO A 114 0.76 -21.72 9.89
N HIS A 115 1.17 -22.98 9.76
CA HIS A 115 2.06 -23.43 8.70
C HIS A 115 1.45 -23.27 7.30
N GLU A 116 0.17 -23.62 7.11
CA GLU A 116 -0.54 -23.44 5.84
C GLU A 116 -0.68 -21.93 5.51
N VAL A 117 -0.98 -21.10 6.53
CA VAL A 117 -1.05 -19.65 6.38
C VAL A 117 0.30 -19.08 5.93
N ALA A 118 1.39 -19.45 6.64
CA ALA A 118 2.73 -18.98 6.29
C ALA A 118 3.15 -19.41 4.88
N THR A 119 2.78 -20.61 4.46
CA THR A 119 3.02 -21.13 3.11
C THR A 119 2.27 -20.31 2.06
N ALA A 120 0.99 -20.03 2.28
CA ALA A 120 0.18 -19.21 1.38
C ALA A 120 0.76 -17.79 1.23
N LEU A 121 1.16 -17.15 2.34
CA LEU A 121 1.80 -15.84 2.32
C LEU A 121 3.15 -15.86 1.58
N SER A 122 3.91 -16.95 1.71
CA SER A 122 5.21 -17.10 1.07
C SER A 122 5.12 -17.19 -0.46
N GLN A 123 3.99 -17.60 -1.00
CA GLN A 123 3.72 -17.66 -2.43
C GLN A 123 3.36 -16.29 -3.04
N LEU A 124 2.98 -15.31 -2.20
CA LEU A 124 2.61 -13.97 -2.68
C LEU A 124 3.84 -13.14 -3.05
N SER A 125 3.67 -12.31 -4.06
CA SER A 125 4.69 -11.38 -4.56
C SER A 125 4.05 -10.06 -5.04
N LYS A 126 4.87 -9.10 -5.46
CA LYS A 126 4.40 -7.86 -6.10
C LYS A 126 3.63 -8.08 -7.42
N ASN A 127 3.74 -9.25 -8.01
CA ASN A 127 2.98 -9.58 -9.21
C ASN A 127 1.55 -9.99 -8.84
N ASP A 128 1.35 -10.49 -7.62
CA ASP A 128 0.07 -11.01 -7.15
C ASP A 128 -0.76 -9.91 -6.47
N CYS A 129 -0.12 -9.01 -5.73
CA CYS A 129 -0.81 -7.90 -5.06
C CYS A 129 0.10 -6.69 -4.81
N ASP A 130 -0.53 -5.53 -4.69
CA ASP A 130 0.11 -4.26 -4.33
C ASP A 130 0.09 -4.00 -2.82
N GLY A 131 -0.66 -4.79 -2.06
CA GLY A 131 -0.71 -4.75 -0.60
C GLY A 131 -1.54 -5.88 -0.01
N LEU A 132 -1.22 -6.24 1.22
CA LEU A 132 -1.90 -7.27 2.00
C LEU A 132 -2.42 -6.69 3.31
N ALA A 133 -3.69 -6.93 3.61
CA ALA A 133 -4.26 -6.74 4.94
C ALA A 133 -4.50 -8.13 5.54
N ILE A 134 -3.95 -8.41 6.72
CA ILE A 134 -4.05 -9.73 7.34
C ILE A 134 -4.65 -9.67 8.73
N MET A 135 -5.59 -10.56 8.99
CA MET A 135 -6.12 -10.84 10.31
C MET A 135 -5.77 -12.28 10.69
N ALA A 136 -4.68 -12.45 11.42
CA ALA A 136 -4.18 -13.77 11.83
C ALA A 136 -3.73 -13.75 13.29
N ILE A 137 -3.65 -14.95 13.88
CA ILE A 137 -3.03 -15.13 15.18
C ILE A 137 -1.53 -14.83 15.13
N GLU A 138 -0.96 -14.43 16.24
CA GLU A 138 0.49 -14.31 16.36
C GLU A 138 1.15 -15.69 16.36
N HIS A 139 1.97 -15.96 15.35
CA HIS A 139 2.74 -17.18 15.24
C HIS A 139 4.09 -16.88 14.57
N PRO A 140 5.22 -17.47 15.03
CA PRO A 140 6.54 -17.20 14.48
C PRO A 140 6.63 -17.40 12.97
N GLU A 141 6.08 -18.48 12.43
CA GLU A 141 6.09 -18.76 10.99
C GLU A 141 5.33 -17.72 10.16
N ILE A 142 4.19 -17.25 10.70
CA ILE A 142 3.39 -16.20 10.03
C ILE A 142 4.18 -14.89 10.06
N ARG A 143 4.79 -14.53 11.19
CA ARG A 143 5.63 -13.33 11.31
C ARG A 143 6.79 -13.35 10.33
N ASP A 144 7.49 -14.47 10.23
CA ASP A 144 8.59 -14.63 9.28
C ASP A 144 8.12 -14.55 7.83
N ALA A 145 6.96 -15.11 7.50
CA ALA A 145 6.37 -15.01 6.17
C ALA A 145 5.99 -13.55 5.82
N ILE A 146 5.42 -12.81 6.77
CA ILE A 146 5.09 -11.38 6.62
C ILE A 146 6.37 -10.56 6.40
N THR A 147 7.42 -10.81 7.20
CA THR A 147 8.71 -10.12 7.07
C THR A 147 9.27 -10.32 5.67
N ARG A 148 9.36 -11.57 5.20
CA ARG A 148 9.83 -11.88 3.83
C ARG A 148 8.96 -11.28 2.74
N LEU A 149 7.65 -11.20 2.93
CA LEU A 149 6.74 -10.58 1.97
C LEU A 149 6.97 -9.07 1.89
N THR A 150 7.19 -8.42 3.04
CA THR A 150 7.51 -6.99 3.13
C THR A 150 8.87 -6.69 2.48
N GLU A 151 9.88 -7.52 2.72
CA GLU A 151 11.20 -7.41 2.07
C GLU A 151 11.11 -7.54 0.55
N ARG A 152 10.20 -8.37 0.05
CA ARG A 152 9.86 -8.46 -1.38
C ARG A 152 9.07 -7.26 -1.89
N GLY A 153 8.76 -6.30 -1.00
CA GLY A 153 8.18 -5.00 -1.31
C GLY A 153 6.66 -5.00 -1.40
N VAL A 154 5.97 -5.96 -0.82
CA VAL A 154 4.52 -5.93 -0.62
C VAL A 154 4.25 -5.34 0.77
N PRO A 155 3.64 -4.16 0.90
CA PRO A 155 3.26 -3.60 2.19
C PRO A 155 2.20 -4.49 2.85
N VAL A 156 2.37 -4.75 4.15
CA VAL A 156 1.44 -5.58 4.93
C VAL A 156 0.88 -4.76 6.09
N ILE A 157 -0.44 -4.81 6.26
CA ILE A 157 -1.16 -4.19 7.38
C ILE A 157 -1.81 -5.31 8.20
N SER A 158 -1.55 -5.34 9.51
CA SER A 158 -2.27 -6.22 10.43
C SER A 158 -3.62 -5.60 10.81
N LEU A 159 -4.69 -6.36 10.62
CA LEU A 159 -6.04 -5.99 11.02
C LEU A 159 -6.33 -6.64 12.38
N VAL A 160 -6.60 -5.80 13.40
CA VAL A 160 -7.04 -6.26 14.72
C VAL A 160 -6.23 -7.47 15.22
N SER A 161 -4.98 -7.25 15.57
CA SER A 161 -4.25 -8.27 16.33
C SER A 161 -4.32 -7.91 17.81
N PHE A 162 -4.65 -8.90 18.63
CA PHE A 162 -4.37 -8.85 20.07
C PHE A 162 -2.85 -9.03 20.29
N GLN A 163 -2.04 -8.31 19.54
CA GLN A 163 -0.60 -8.40 19.62
C GLN A 163 -0.07 -7.29 20.52
N SER A 164 0.89 -7.63 21.37
CA SER A 164 1.56 -6.70 22.25
C SER A 164 2.04 -5.46 21.47
N ALA A 165 1.87 -4.29 22.04
CA ALA A 165 2.09 -2.96 21.47
C ALA A 165 3.46 -2.72 20.79
N ALA A 166 4.43 -3.61 20.99
CA ALA A 166 5.77 -3.50 20.42
C ALA A 166 5.83 -3.67 18.90
N THR A 167 4.89 -4.41 18.29
CA THR A 167 4.89 -4.66 16.84
C THR A 167 4.10 -3.62 16.05
N VAL A 168 3.15 -2.94 16.69
CA VAL A 168 2.32 -1.90 16.05
C VAL A 168 3.09 -0.60 15.87
N SER A 169 4.03 -0.28 16.76
CA SER A 169 4.85 0.94 16.68
C SER A 169 5.76 0.99 15.47
N ALA A 170 6.26 -0.13 14.99
CA ALA A 170 7.14 -0.20 13.82
C ALA A 170 6.42 0.12 12.50
N PHE A 171 5.10 0.00 12.46
CA PHE A 171 4.31 0.25 11.26
C PHE A 171 3.84 1.70 11.10
N LEU A 172 3.77 2.48 12.18
CA LEU A 172 3.37 3.89 12.14
C LEU A 172 4.55 4.84 11.90
N GLU A 173 5.78 4.43 12.20
CA GLU A 173 6.98 5.26 11.99
C GLU A 173 7.43 5.38 10.52
N TYR A 174 6.90 4.59 9.60
CA TYR A 174 7.27 4.66 8.18
C TYR A 174 6.46 5.70 7.40
N ARG A 175 5.71 6.59 8.08
CA ARG A 175 4.81 7.57 7.47
C ARG A 175 4.97 9.00 7.98
N MET A 176 6.17 9.40 8.40
CA MET A 176 6.45 10.85 8.54
C MET A 176 7.63 11.27 7.68
#